data_b4e7caff2d133abaf7aa35d02fcdb8e5
#
_entry.id   b4e7caff2d133abaf7aa35d02fcdb8e5
#
_cell.length_a   1.000
_cell.length_b   1.000
_cell.length_c   1.000
_cell.angle_alpha   90.00
_cell.angle_beta   90.00
_cell.angle_gamma   90.00
#
_symmetry.space_group_name_H-M   'P 1'
#
loop_
_entity.id
_entity.type
_entity.pdbx_description
1 polymer ?
#
loop_
_entity_poly.entity_id
_entity_poly.type
_entity_poly.pdbx_seq_one_letter_code
_entity_poly.pdbx_strand_id
1 'polypeptide(L)'
;MLLKILGKRIKQLRKEQGLTQEELAEKAGVNASYIGTVERGVRNISLETLEKIIQGLDVPLAVMFQFHETKNVDSWKDKAEVLEAINSLLYSRSLEENKLIFRVIKDVLDAMDNQRKKV
;
A
#
# COMPACT_ATOMS: atom_id res chain seq x y z
N MET A 1 15.77 4.76 12.07
CA MET A 1 15.32 5.06 10.71
C MET A 1 14.24 4.09 10.22
N LEU A 2 14.49 2.78 10.25
CA LEU A 2 13.50 1.79 9.83
C LEU A 2 12.19 1.87 10.62
N LEU A 3 12.27 2.07 11.92
CA LEU A 3 11.08 2.18 12.77
C LEU A 3 10.19 3.35 12.36
N LYS A 4 10.77 4.47 11.96
CA LYS A 4 10.01 5.64 11.52
C LYS A 4 9.34 5.42 10.17
N ILE A 5 10.05 4.77 9.25
CA ILE A 5 9.51 4.44 7.92
C ILE A 5 8.34 3.47 8.07
N LEU A 6 8.52 2.45 8.87
CA LEU A 6 7.50 1.44 9.13
C LEU A 6 6.28 2.05 9.82
N GLY A 7 6.51 2.86 10.85
CA GLY A 7 5.43 3.54 11.57
C GLY A 7 4.61 4.45 10.67
N LYS A 8 5.28 5.18 9.79
CA LYS A 8 4.64 6.06 8.82
C LYS A 8 3.77 5.26 7.82
N ARG A 9 4.27 4.10 7.38
CA ARG A 9 3.53 3.22 6.49
C ARG A 9 2.28 2.66 7.15
N ILE A 10 2.39 2.23 8.40
CA ILE A 10 1.25 1.73 9.18
C ILE A 10 0.18 2.82 9.29
N LYS A 11 0.59 4.04 9.63
CA LYS A 11 -0.32 5.18 9.74
C LYS A 11 -1.01 5.48 8.41
N GLN A 12 -0.26 5.44 7.30
CA GLN A 12 -0.79 5.68 5.97
C GLN A 12 -1.87 4.65 5.62
N LEU A 13 -1.57 3.37 5.80
CA LEU A 13 -2.53 2.29 5.50
C LEU A 13 -3.77 2.38 6.40
N ARG A 14 -3.57 2.69 7.68
CA ARG A 14 -4.68 2.88 8.60
C ARG A 14 -5.62 3.99 8.13
N LYS A 15 -5.07 5.14 7.77
CA LYS A 15 -5.85 6.28 7.30
C LYS A 15 -6.55 6.01 5.98
N GLU A 16 -5.91 5.30 5.07
CA GLU A 16 -6.52 4.91 3.80
C GLU A 16 -7.75 4.05 4.00
N GLN A 17 -7.78 3.27 5.08
CA GLN A 17 -8.93 2.42 5.41
C GLN A 17 -9.96 3.15 6.29
N GLY A 18 -9.69 4.40 6.66
CA GLY A 18 -10.59 5.16 7.52
C GLY A 18 -10.62 4.68 8.96
N LEU A 19 -9.57 4.00 9.42
CA LEU A 19 -9.50 3.47 10.78
C LEU A 19 -8.86 4.48 11.74
N THR A 20 -9.40 4.56 12.96
CA THR A 20 -8.72 5.24 14.06
C THR A 20 -7.63 4.33 14.62
N GLN A 21 -6.73 4.90 15.44
CA GLN A 21 -5.73 4.09 16.15
C GLN A 21 -6.41 3.05 17.05
N GLU A 22 -7.51 3.42 17.68
CA GLU A 22 -8.29 2.52 18.53
C GLU A 22 -8.89 1.35 17.74
N GLU A 23 -9.45 1.65 16.57
CA GLU A 23 -10.03 0.63 15.71
C GLU A 23 -8.99 -0.35 15.19
N LEU A 24 -7.82 0.17 14.78
CA LEU A 24 -6.73 -0.71 14.35
C LEU A 24 -6.23 -1.57 15.52
N ALA A 25 -6.08 -0.97 16.70
CA ALA A 25 -5.65 -1.67 17.89
C ALA A 25 -6.59 -2.83 18.23
N GLU A 26 -7.88 -2.60 18.13
CA GLU A 26 -8.90 -3.65 18.36
C GLU A 26 -8.74 -4.79 17.37
N LYS A 27 -8.60 -4.47 16.09
CA LYS A 27 -8.41 -5.48 15.03
C LYS A 27 -7.11 -6.26 15.18
N ALA A 28 -6.05 -5.61 15.64
CA ALA A 28 -4.74 -6.23 15.82
C ALA A 28 -4.58 -6.93 17.16
N GLY A 29 -5.49 -6.70 18.11
CA GLY A 29 -5.39 -7.27 19.44
C GLY A 29 -4.30 -6.65 20.30
N VAL A 30 -4.05 -5.33 20.13
CA VAL A 30 -3.05 -4.57 20.89
C VAL A 30 -3.69 -3.30 21.46
N ASN A 31 -2.96 -2.59 22.34
CA ASN A 31 -3.44 -1.33 22.90
C ASN A 31 -3.35 -0.18 21.89
N ALA A 32 -4.32 0.72 21.95
CA ALA A 32 -4.34 1.91 21.08
C ALA A 32 -3.11 2.80 21.31
N SER A 33 -2.67 2.96 22.56
CA SER A 33 -1.46 3.72 22.87
C SER A 33 -0.21 3.09 22.24
N TYR A 34 -0.19 1.76 22.14
CA TYR A 34 0.89 1.05 21.46
C TYR A 34 0.91 1.39 19.97
N ILE A 35 -0.24 1.40 19.30
CA ILE A 35 -0.33 1.80 17.90
C ILE A 35 0.25 3.21 17.72
N GLY A 36 -0.10 4.14 18.59
CA GLY A 36 0.43 5.51 18.53
C GLY A 36 1.95 5.56 18.62
N THR A 37 2.55 4.78 19.52
CA THR A 37 4.01 4.75 19.66
C THR A 37 4.69 4.10 18.46
N VAL A 38 4.08 3.07 17.88
CA VAL A 38 4.59 2.42 16.67
C VAL A 38 4.55 3.39 15.49
N GLU A 39 3.44 4.11 15.32
CA GLU A 39 3.30 5.08 14.21
C GLU A 39 4.31 6.22 14.32
N ARG A 40 4.68 6.62 15.53
CA ARG A 40 5.71 7.65 15.72
C ARG A 40 7.13 7.12 15.55
N GLY A 41 7.29 5.81 15.46
CA GLY A 41 8.61 5.20 15.29
C GLY A 41 9.51 5.33 16.51
N VAL A 42 8.93 5.45 17.70
CA VAL A 42 9.68 5.64 18.95
C VAL A 42 9.78 4.38 19.79
N ARG A 43 9.25 3.27 19.30
CA ARG A 43 9.25 2.00 20.03
C ARG A 43 9.63 0.85 19.10
N ASN A 44 10.52 -0.02 19.60
CA ASN A 44 10.83 -1.26 18.90
C ASN A 44 9.59 -2.14 18.85
N ILE A 45 9.38 -2.76 17.70
CA ILE A 45 8.27 -3.67 17.48
C ILE A 45 8.81 -5.06 17.17
N SER A 46 8.26 -6.08 17.82
CA SER A 46 8.61 -7.45 17.47
C SER A 46 7.96 -7.84 16.14
N LEU A 47 8.54 -8.80 15.43
CA LEU A 47 7.94 -9.32 14.21
C LEU A 47 6.56 -9.91 14.46
N GLU A 48 6.37 -10.55 15.61
CA GLU A 48 5.09 -11.11 16.01
C GLU A 48 4.01 -10.03 16.14
N THR A 49 4.34 -8.92 16.79
CA THR A 49 3.40 -7.80 16.93
C THR A 49 3.15 -7.12 15.60
N LEU A 50 4.19 -6.97 14.77
CA LEU A 50 4.05 -6.42 13.43
C LEU A 50 3.08 -7.26 12.60
N GLU A 51 3.19 -8.58 12.68
CA GLU A 51 2.27 -9.50 12.00
C GLU A 51 0.83 -9.26 12.42
N LYS A 52 0.58 -9.07 13.71
CA LYS A 52 -0.77 -8.76 14.23
C LYS A 52 -1.30 -7.45 13.64
N ILE A 53 -0.47 -6.43 13.52
CA ILE A 53 -0.87 -5.15 12.95
C ILE A 53 -1.17 -5.30 11.46
N ILE A 54 -0.34 -6.04 10.73
CA ILE A 54 -0.56 -6.31 9.30
C ILE A 54 -1.88 -7.05 9.09
N GLN A 55 -2.16 -8.04 9.93
CA GLN A 55 -3.44 -8.77 9.89
C GLN A 55 -4.62 -7.85 10.21
N GLY A 56 -4.44 -6.95 11.18
CA GLY A 56 -5.47 -5.96 11.53
C GLY A 56 -5.75 -4.99 10.40
N LEU A 57 -4.73 -4.64 9.62
CA LEU A 57 -4.88 -3.80 8.43
C LEU A 57 -5.44 -4.57 7.24
N ASP A 58 -5.44 -5.89 7.31
CA ASP A 58 -5.93 -6.78 6.24
C ASP A 58 -5.27 -6.48 4.89
N VAL A 59 -3.95 -6.34 4.90
CA VAL A 59 -3.14 -6.11 3.70
C VAL A 59 -2.14 -7.25 3.53
N PRO A 60 -1.76 -7.59 2.28
CA PRO A 60 -0.66 -8.52 2.06
C PRO A 60 0.66 -7.95 2.58
N LEU A 61 1.57 -8.83 2.98
CA LEU A 61 2.88 -8.45 3.45
C LEU A 61 3.61 -7.55 2.44
N ALA A 62 3.48 -7.87 1.15
CA ALA A 62 4.10 -7.07 0.09
C ALA A 62 3.62 -5.63 0.08
N VAL A 63 2.34 -5.39 0.36
CA VAL A 63 1.77 -4.04 0.41
C VAL A 63 2.32 -3.26 1.60
N MET A 64 2.47 -3.91 2.75
CA MET A 64 3.03 -3.27 3.95
C MET A 64 4.43 -2.70 3.67
N PHE A 65 5.24 -3.41 2.90
CA PHE A 65 6.64 -3.02 2.65
C PHE A 65 6.85 -2.25 1.34
N GLN A 66 5.79 -1.71 0.76
CA GLN A 66 5.89 -0.79 -0.37
C GLN A 66 6.05 0.64 0.17
N PHE A 67 7.24 1.18 0.05
CA PHE A 67 7.59 2.49 0.60
C PHE A 67 7.77 3.55 -0.47
N HIS A 68 7.10 3.41 -1.61
CA HIS A 68 7.26 4.34 -2.72
C HIS A 68 6.47 5.62 -2.52
N GLU A 69 7.15 6.74 -2.69
CA GLU A 69 6.48 8.03 -2.82
C GLU A 69 6.14 8.24 -4.29
N THR A 70 4.85 8.31 -4.59
CA THR A 70 4.35 8.44 -5.96
C THR A 70 4.31 9.90 -6.42
N LYS A 71 5.28 10.72 -6.01
CA LYS A 71 5.22 12.16 -6.24
C LYS A 71 5.52 12.60 -7.67
N ASN A 72 6.29 11.84 -8.41
CA ASN A 72 6.68 12.22 -9.78
C ASN A 72 7.03 10.99 -10.60
N VAL A 73 6.13 10.64 -11.52
CA VAL A 73 6.29 9.48 -12.41
C VAL A 73 7.61 9.57 -13.21
N ASP A 74 7.97 10.78 -13.61
CA ASP A 74 9.17 10.99 -14.42
C ASP A 74 10.47 10.70 -13.67
N SER A 75 10.42 10.67 -12.33
CA SER A 75 11.58 10.33 -11.51
C SER A 75 11.84 8.83 -11.42
N TRP A 76 10.88 8.01 -11.82
CA TRP A 76 11.00 6.55 -11.74
C TRP A 76 11.92 6.06 -12.86
N LYS A 77 12.92 5.27 -12.48
CA LYS A 77 13.98 4.84 -13.38
C LYS A 77 13.86 3.39 -13.82
N ASP A 78 13.01 2.61 -13.15
CA ASP A 78 12.89 1.21 -13.49
C ASP A 78 11.43 0.77 -13.53
N LYS A 79 11.20 -0.26 -14.34
CA LYS A 79 9.88 -0.83 -14.58
C LYS A 79 9.22 -1.33 -13.30
N ALA A 80 10.00 -1.89 -12.38
CA ALA A 80 9.47 -2.42 -11.13
C ALA A 80 8.83 -1.31 -10.26
N GLU A 81 9.44 -0.13 -10.22
CA GLU A 81 8.88 1.00 -9.48
C GLU A 81 7.49 1.39 -10.00
N VAL A 82 7.36 1.43 -11.33
CA VAL A 82 6.09 1.78 -11.97
C VAL A 82 5.02 0.73 -11.67
N LEU A 83 5.36 -0.55 -11.79
CA LEU A 83 4.41 -1.63 -11.54
C LEU A 83 3.96 -1.68 -10.08
N GLU A 84 4.88 -1.45 -9.14
CA GLU A 84 4.53 -1.38 -7.72
C GLU A 84 3.60 -0.21 -7.42
N ALA A 85 3.84 0.94 -8.03
CA ALA A 85 3.00 2.11 -7.86
C ALA A 85 1.59 1.86 -8.41
N ILE A 86 1.47 1.24 -9.57
CA ILE A 86 0.18 0.87 -10.15
C ILE A 86 -0.56 -0.09 -9.21
N ASN A 87 0.12 -1.12 -8.73
CA ASN A 87 -0.49 -2.07 -7.81
C ASN A 87 -0.98 -1.39 -6.53
N SER A 88 -0.21 -0.45 -6.00
CA SER A 88 -0.61 0.31 -4.80
C SER A 88 -1.88 1.13 -5.03
N LEU A 89 -2.01 1.74 -6.21
CA LEU A 89 -3.22 2.50 -6.55
C LEU A 89 -4.47 1.60 -6.59
N LEU A 90 -4.31 0.38 -7.07
CA LEU A 90 -5.43 -0.54 -7.29
C LEU A 90 -5.81 -1.31 -6.03
N TYR A 91 -4.87 -1.50 -5.13
CA TYR A 91 -5.07 -2.41 -3.99
C TYR A 91 -6.22 -1.99 -3.08
N SER A 92 -6.36 -0.68 -2.81
CA SER A 92 -7.40 -0.15 -1.93
C SER A 92 -8.76 0.02 -2.62
N ARG A 93 -8.84 -0.22 -3.91
CA ARG A 93 -10.07 -0.09 -4.68
C ARG A 93 -10.92 -1.36 -4.60
N SER A 94 -12.21 -1.21 -4.87
CA SER A 94 -13.13 -2.35 -4.88
C SER A 94 -12.82 -3.31 -6.04
N LEU A 95 -13.32 -4.53 -5.93
CA LEU A 95 -13.20 -5.51 -7.01
C LEU A 95 -13.79 -4.97 -8.31
N GLU A 96 -14.95 -4.32 -8.25
CA GLU A 96 -15.61 -3.78 -9.44
C GLU A 96 -14.81 -2.66 -10.09
N GLU A 97 -14.22 -1.80 -9.28
CA GLU A 97 -13.33 -0.75 -9.77
C GLU A 97 -12.10 -1.35 -10.43
N ASN A 98 -11.51 -2.37 -9.83
CA ASN A 98 -10.34 -3.05 -10.39
C ASN A 98 -10.67 -3.70 -11.73
N LYS A 99 -11.84 -4.31 -11.87
CA LYS A 99 -12.28 -4.89 -13.14
C LYS A 99 -12.42 -3.82 -14.22
N LEU A 100 -13.01 -2.67 -13.87
CA LEU A 100 -13.15 -1.57 -14.82
C LEU A 100 -11.79 -1.05 -15.28
N ILE A 101 -10.87 -0.85 -14.34
CA ILE A 101 -9.53 -0.36 -14.66
C ILE A 101 -8.78 -1.37 -15.53
N PHE A 102 -8.92 -2.67 -15.25
CA PHE A 102 -8.33 -3.72 -16.08
C PHE A 102 -8.82 -3.62 -17.54
N ARG A 103 -10.12 -3.42 -17.76
CA ARG A 103 -10.66 -3.28 -19.11
C ARG A 103 -10.07 -2.07 -19.83
N VAL A 104 -9.98 -0.93 -19.13
CA VAL A 104 -9.39 0.29 -19.70
C VAL A 104 -7.92 0.08 -20.07
N ILE A 105 -7.14 -0.54 -19.16
CA ILE A 105 -5.72 -0.82 -19.41
C ILE A 105 -5.58 -1.75 -20.61
N LYS A 106 -6.39 -2.80 -20.68
CA LYS A 106 -6.34 -3.75 -21.79
C LYS A 106 -6.63 -3.07 -23.11
N ASP A 107 -7.64 -2.21 -23.17
CA ASP A 107 -7.99 -1.48 -24.37
C ASP A 107 -6.87 -0.54 -24.81
N VAL A 108 -6.24 0.15 -23.86
CA VAL A 108 -5.10 1.02 -24.16
C VAL A 108 -3.92 0.21 -24.73
N LEU A 109 -3.61 -0.92 -24.11
CA LEU A 109 -2.52 -1.78 -24.58
C LEU A 109 -2.80 -2.35 -25.98
N ASP A 110 -4.03 -2.78 -26.24
CA ASP A 110 -4.43 -3.27 -27.56
C ASP A 110 -4.29 -2.18 -28.61
N ALA A 111 -4.70 -0.94 -28.30
CA ALA A 111 -4.54 0.18 -29.20
C ALA A 111 -3.07 0.50 -29.49
N MET A 112 -2.21 0.44 -28.46
CA MET A 112 -0.76 0.64 -28.63
C MET A 112 -0.15 -0.44 -29.53
N ASP A 113 -0.54 -1.69 -29.33
CA ASP A 113 -0.04 -2.82 -30.10
C ASP A 113 -0.49 -2.73 -31.57
N ASN A 114 -1.74 -2.32 -31.80
CA ASN A 114 -2.25 -2.14 -33.16
C ASN A 114 -1.50 -1.04 -33.91
N GLN A 115 -1.13 0.04 -33.24
CA GLN A 115 -0.30 1.08 -33.83
C GLN A 115 1.08 0.57 -34.25
N ARG A 116 1.67 -0.29 -33.42
CA ARG A 116 2.97 -0.93 -33.75
C ARG A 116 2.91 -1.80 -34.99
N LYS A 117 1.77 -2.50 -35.17
CA LYS A 117 1.58 -3.38 -36.34
C LYS A 117 1.40 -2.63 -37.66
N LYS A 118 1.04 -1.35 -37.59
CA LYS A 118 0.83 -0.53 -38.79
C LYS A 118 2.12 0.11 -39.32
N VAL A 119 3.21 -0.03 -38.59
CA VAL A 119 4.51 0.44 -38.98
C VAL A 119 5.31 -0.71 -39.62
#